data_46406664a238d35433b0af36e580968d
#
_entry.id   46406664a238d35433b0af36e580968d
#
_cell.length_a   1.000
_cell.length_b   1.000
_cell.length_c   1.000
_cell.angle_alpha   90.00
_cell.angle_beta   90.00
_cell.angle_gamma   90.00
#
_symmetry.space_group_name_H-M   'P 1'
#
loop_
_entity.id
_entity.type
_entity.pdbx_description
1 polymer ?
#
loop_
_entity_poly.entity_id
_entity_poly.type
_entity_poly.pdbx_seq_one_letter_code
_entity_poly.pdbx_strand_id
1 'polypeptide(L)'
;NSDYSGILLSLLEAMYPEKDLKDLYSAITVRSIDKPSGLSALVTGCGGAGKAAAVAAGDLGLSVTLINRTVSKAEAIAAALPEYGFKVRRQEDFRQCFKEADIVIYTLPGPVEGIYELTGDDFSTRSGYGKILLEANYKDPAFTPGILSGIQAVNPEFKYIPGKKWLLYQAYTGYGLFTGKAPDLEAMTQVFGQ
;
A
#
# COMPACT_ATOMS: atom_id res chain seq x y z
N ASN A 1 13.99 -2.27 -6.94
CA ASN A 1 12.94 -3.25 -6.63
C ASN A 1 11.62 -2.74 -7.20
N SER A 2 11.00 -3.49 -8.13
CA SER A 2 9.76 -3.07 -8.79
C SER A 2 8.56 -3.04 -7.85
N ASP A 3 8.48 -3.92 -6.84
CA ASP A 3 7.44 -3.85 -5.80
C ASP A 3 7.43 -2.49 -5.11
N TYR A 4 8.60 -2.04 -4.70
CA TYR A 4 8.79 -0.75 -4.04
C TYR A 4 8.23 0.41 -4.88
N SER A 5 8.63 0.49 -6.16
CA SER A 5 8.18 1.57 -7.05
C SER A 5 6.67 1.48 -7.33
N GLY A 6 6.14 0.26 -7.49
CA GLY A 6 4.72 0.03 -7.70
C GLY A 6 3.87 0.47 -6.51
N ILE A 7 4.33 0.20 -5.28
CA ILE A 7 3.66 0.65 -4.05
C ILE A 7 3.69 2.18 -3.97
N LEU A 8 4.86 2.79 -4.14
CA LEU A 8 4.99 4.25 -4.09
C LEU A 8 4.05 4.93 -5.07
N LEU A 9 4.06 4.49 -6.35
CA LEU A 9 3.21 5.10 -7.38
C LEU A 9 1.73 4.92 -7.07
N SER A 10 1.33 3.74 -6.58
CA SER A 10 -0.05 3.46 -6.18
C SER A 10 -0.52 4.38 -5.06
N LEU A 11 0.31 4.57 -4.04
CA LEU A 11 -0.02 5.44 -2.89
C LEU A 11 -0.03 6.91 -3.29
N LEU A 12 0.98 7.37 -4.04
CA LEU A 12 1.08 8.77 -4.46
C LEU A 12 -0.09 9.19 -5.35
N GLU A 13 -0.49 8.35 -6.31
CA GLU A 13 -1.65 8.64 -7.15
C GLU A 13 -2.96 8.69 -6.33
N ALA A 14 -3.12 7.83 -5.33
CA ALA A 14 -4.27 7.88 -4.46
C ALA A 14 -4.28 9.12 -3.55
N MET A 15 -3.11 9.58 -3.09
CA MET A 15 -2.99 10.78 -2.26
C MET A 15 -3.12 12.07 -3.08
N TYR A 16 -2.63 12.08 -4.32
CA TYR A 16 -2.56 13.26 -5.18
C TYR A 16 -3.24 13.00 -6.53
N PRO A 17 -4.55 12.77 -6.56
CA PRO A 17 -5.29 12.39 -7.78
C PRO A 17 -5.30 13.51 -8.85
N GLU A 18 -4.96 14.73 -8.47
CA GLU A 18 -4.82 15.87 -9.38
C GLU A 18 -3.48 15.90 -10.13
N LYS A 19 -2.48 15.14 -9.69
CA LYS A 19 -1.16 15.10 -10.33
C LYS A 19 -1.13 14.10 -11.49
N ASP A 20 -0.42 14.46 -12.56
CA ASP A 20 -0.21 13.57 -13.69
C ASP A 20 0.62 12.34 -13.29
N LEU A 21 0.25 11.16 -13.81
CA LEU A 21 0.93 9.91 -13.51
C LEU A 21 2.40 9.91 -13.93
N LYS A 22 2.73 10.60 -15.04
CA LYS A 22 4.13 10.73 -15.53
C LYS A 22 4.97 11.55 -14.57
N ASP A 23 4.39 12.60 -13.99
CA ASP A 23 5.08 13.44 -13.00
C ASP A 23 5.34 12.66 -11.72
N LEU A 24 4.35 11.89 -11.22
CA LEU A 24 4.51 11.03 -10.08
C LEU A 24 5.57 9.94 -10.32
N TYR A 25 5.54 9.29 -11.48
CA TYR A 25 6.53 8.28 -11.84
C TYR A 25 7.94 8.88 -11.95
N SER A 26 8.07 10.07 -12.55
CA SER A 26 9.34 10.80 -12.62
C SER A 26 9.87 11.14 -11.24
N ALA A 27 9.03 11.65 -10.34
CA ALA A 27 9.39 11.99 -8.95
C ALA A 27 9.96 10.78 -8.20
N ILE A 28 9.36 9.59 -8.37
CA ILE A 28 9.87 8.34 -7.80
C ILE A 28 11.25 8.00 -8.36
N THR A 29 11.42 8.14 -9.67
CA THR A 29 12.67 7.78 -10.37
C THR A 29 13.85 8.66 -9.92
N VAL A 30 13.61 9.95 -9.70
CA VAL A 30 14.63 10.91 -9.26
C VAL A 30 14.66 11.08 -7.73
N ARG A 31 13.85 10.32 -7.00
CA ARG A 31 13.74 10.36 -5.53
C ARG A 31 13.39 11.74 -4.96
N SER A 32 12.58 12.49 -5.70
CA SER A 32 12.05 13.80 -5.30
C SER A 32 10.56 13.71 -4.98
N ILE A 33 10.22 13.00 -3.90
CA ILE A 33 8.85 12.76 -3.48
C ILE A 33 8.51 13.70 -2.32
N ASP A 34 7.39 14.42 -2.44
CA ASP A 34 6.81 15.16 -1.32
C ASP A 34 6.34 14.17 -0.25
N LYS A 35 6.87 14.30 0.95
CA LYS A 35 6.53 13.39 2.05
C LYS A 35 5.34 13.95 2.82
N PRO A 36 4.21 13.22 2.89
CA PRO A 36 3.10 13.63 3.74
C PRO A 36 3.53 13.56 5.21
N SER A 37 3.17 14.57 6.00
CA SER A 37 3.53 14.60 7.43
C SER A 37 2.40 14.03 8.30
N GLY A 38 2.78 13.34 9.37
CA GLY A 38 1.88 12.93 10.44
C GLY A 38 0.97 11.74 10.11
N LEU A 39 1.19 11.07 8.97
CA LEU A 39 0.41 9.88 8.60
C LEU A 39 1.01 8.59 9.15
N SER A 40 0.13 7.62 9.34
CA SER A 40 0.46 6.27 9.81
C SER A 40 0.15 5.21 8.77
N ALA A 41 0.94 4.15 8.76
CA ALA A 41 0.71 3.00 7.88
C ALA A 41 0.70 1.68 8.67
N LEU A 42 -0.22 0.80 8.28
CA LEU A 42 -0.21 -0.61 8.65
C LEU A 42 0.27 -1.44 7.47
N VAL A 43 1.32 -2.23 7.66
CA VAL A 43 1.77 -3.23 6.69
C VAL A 43 1.50 -4.63 7.25
N THR A 44 0.69 -5.41 6.54
CA THR A 44 0.38 -6.78 6.91
C THR A 44 1.14 -7.76 6.03
N GLY A 45 1.84 -8.69 6.69
CA GLY A 45 2.74 -9.63 6.02
C GLY A 45 4.17 -9.13 5.92
N CYS A 46 5.12 -10.03 6.19
CA CYS A 46 6.57 -9.76 6.23
C CYS A 46 7.34 -10.63 5.21
N GLY A 47 6.69 -10.95 4.10
CA GLY A 47 7.31 -11.59 2.93
C GLY A 47 8.05 -10.58 2.05
N GLY A 48 8.39 -10.96 0.81
CA GLY A 48 9.06 -10.06 -0.15
C GLY A 48 8.30 -8.76 -0.37
N ALA A 49 7.01 -8.86 -0.72
CA ALA A 49 6.13 -7.72 -0.92
C ALA A 49 5.96 -6.86 0.35
N GLY A 50 5.80 -7.51 1.52
CA GLY A 50 5.67 -6.79 2.79
C GLY A 50 6.93 -6.03 3.20
N LYS A 51 8.13 -6.56 2.92
CA LYS A 51 9.39 -5.83 3.13
C LYS A 51 9.47 -4.59 2.24
N ALA A 52 9.12 -4.74 0.95
CA ALA A 52 9.09 -3.63 0.02
C ALA A 52 8.07 -2.56 0.45
N ALA A 53 6.90 -3.00 0.96
CA ALA A 53 5.86 -2.13 1.49
C ALA A 53 6.32 -1.35 2.73
N ALA A 54 6.99 -2.02 3.66
CA ALA A 54 7.52 -1.38 4.88
C ALA A 54 8.52 -0.27 4.53
N VAL A 55 9.46 -0.55 3.61
CA VAL A 55 10.46 0.43 3.17
C VAL A 55 9.80 1.57 2.40
N ALA A 56 8.88 1.27 1.47
CA ALA A 56 8.18 2.30 0.69
C ALA A 56 7.37 3.24 1.59
N ALA A 57 6.64 2.72 2.58
CA ALA A 57 5.91 3.51 3.54
C ALA A 57 6.84 4.34 4.43
N GLY A 58 7.96 3.77 4.88
CA GLY A 58 8.97 4.47 5.65
C GLY A 58 9.64 5.60 4.87
N ASP A 59 9.97 5.39 3.60
CA ASP A 59 10.55 6.41 2.72
C ASP A 59 9.58 7.56 2.45
N LEU A 60 8.26 7.32 2.46
CA LEU A 60 7.23 8.36 2.46
C LEU A 60 7.13 9.12 3.79
N GLY A 61 7.88 8.73 4.82
CA GLY A 61 7.86 9.38 6.13
C GLY A 61 6.69 8.96 7.01
N LEU A 62 6.03 7.84 6.70
CA LEU A 62 4.91 7.33 7.48
C LEU A 62 5.38 6.64 8.78
N SER A 63 4.59 6.74 9.85
CA SER A 63 4.79 5.93 11.06
C SER A 63 4.27 4.52 10.81
N VAL A 64 5.17 3.56 10.56
CA VAL A 64 4.80 2.21 10.10
C VAL A 64 4.66 1.23 11.24
N THR A 65 3.53 0.52 11.26
CA THR A 65 3.28 -0.66 12.10
C THR A 65 3.30 -1.92 11.22
N LEU A 66 4.07 -2.91 11.64
CA LEU A 66 4.20 -4.20 10.96
C LEU A 66 3.38 -5.26 11.72
N ILE A 67 2.56 -6.01 10.99
CA ILE A 67 1.85 -7.18 11.50
C ILE A 67 2.20 -8.41 10.66
N ASN A 68 2.51 -9.51 11.34
CA ASN A 68 2.72 -10.80 10.70
C ASN A 68 2.34 -11.95 11.64
N ARG A 69 1.78 -13.04 11.08
CA ARG A 69 1.45 -14.25 11.85
C ARG A 69 2.65 -14.75 12.69
N THR A 70 3.83 -14.74 12.11
CA THR A 70 5.08 -15.02 12.82
C THR A 70 5.72 -13.70 13.21
N VAL A 71 5.53 -13.26 14.45
CA VAL A 71 5.96 -11.94 14.96
C VAL A 71 7.46 -11.72 14.76
N SER A 72 8.28 -12.76 14.98
CA SER A 72 9.75 -12.67 14.81
C SER A 72 10.19 -12.23 13.39
N LYS A 73 9.37 -12.47 12.35
CA LYS A 73 9.66 -11.95 11.00
C LYS A 73 9.49 -10.43 10.92
N ALA A 74 8.50 -9.87 11.61
CA ALA A 74 8.33 -8.42 11.68
C ALA A 74 9.43 -7.78 12.52
N GLU A 75 9.77 -8.39 13.66
CA GLU A 75 10.88 -7.96 14.51
C GLU A 75 12.22 -7.97 13.76
N ALA A 76 12.47 -8.99 12.94
CA ALA A 76 13.66 -9.07 12.12
C ALA A 76 13.76 -7.93 11.08
N ILE A 77 12.63 -7.51 10.49
CA ILE A 77 12.61 -6.35 9.59
C ILE A 77 12.90 -5.06 10.38
N ALA A 78 12.24 -4.87 11.52
CA ALA A 78 12.45 -3.69 12.36
C ALA A 78 13.90 -3.58 12.87
N ALA A 79 14.50 -4.71 13.26
CA ALA A 79 15.89 -4.76 13.70
C ALA A 79 16.90 -4.52 12.57
N ALA A 80 16.57 -4.97 11.35
CA ALA A 80 17.45 -4.79 10.18
C ALA A 80 17.41 -3.36 9.62
N LEU A 81 16.39 -2.57 9.94
CA LEU A 81 16.12 -1.23 9.40
C LEU A 81 15.74 -0.27 10.54
N PRO A 82 16.62 -0.07 11.52
CA PRO A 82 16.32 0.70 12.73
C PRO A 82 16.02 2.20 12.44
N GLU A 83 16.51 2.72 11.32
CA GLU A 83 16.30 4.10 10.89
C GLU A 83 14.84 4.47 10.64
N TYR A 84 13.99 3.48 10.33
CA TYR A 84 12.55 3.71 10.11
C TYR A 84 11.72 3.68 11.40
N GLY A 85 12.26 3.13 12.50
CA GLY A 85 11.53 3.05 13.76
C GLY A 85 10.23 2.22 13.68
N PHE A 86 10.22 1.15 12.89
CA PHE A 86 9.03 0.30 12.70
C PHE A 86 8.50 -0.24 14.03
N LYS A 87 7.20 -0.08 14.23
CA LYS A 87 6.48 -0.71 15.35
C LYS A 87 6.05 -2.11 14.94
N VAL A 88 6.10 -3.06 15.88
CA VAL A 88 5.64 -4.44 15.64
C VAL A 88 4.43 -4.72 16.52
N ARG A 89 3.41 -5.35 15.95
CA ARG A 89 2.21 -5.79 16.62
C ARG A 89 1.89 -7.24 16.23
N ARG A 90 1.04 -7.89 17.03
CA ARG A 90 0.56 -9.25 16.76
C ARG A 90 -0.58 -9.22 15.75
N GLN A 91 -0.85 -10.36 15.11
CA GLN A 91 -1.95 -10.46 14.14
C GLN A 91 -3.32 -10.27 14.79
N GLU A 92 -3.46 -10.64 16.06
CA GLU A 92 -4.68 -10.46 16.86
C GLU A 92 -5.04 -8.97 17.01
N ASP A 93 -4.06 -8.08 16.93
CA ASP A 93 -4.25 -6.61 17.01
C ASP A 93 -4.68 -6.01 15.66
N PHE A 94 -4.93 -6.83 14.61
CA PHE A 94 -5.15 -6.36 13.24
C PHE A 94 -6.24 -5.30 13.15
N ARG A 95 -7.44 -5.55 13.72
CA ARG A 95 -8.55 -4.60 13.64
C ARG A 95 -8.21 -3.26 14.26
N GLN A 96 -7.59 -3.25 15.44
CA GLN A 96 -7.18 -2.02 16.12
C GLN A 96 -6.13 -1.26 15.29
N CYS A 97 -5.12 -1.94 14.78
CA CYS A 97 -4.09 -1.33 13.95
C CYS A 97 -4.67 -0.85 12.60
N PHE A 98 -5.63 -1.59 12.03
CA PHE A 98 -6.34 -1.16 10.82
C PHE A 98 -7.11 0.13 11.05
N LYS A 99 -7.85 0.23 12.16
CA LYS A 99 -8.60 1.43 12.53
C LYS A 99 -7.70 2.64 12.73
N GLU A 100 -6.55 2.47 13.38
CA GLU A 100 -5.61 3.55 13.69
C GLU A 100 -4.81 4.04 12.48
N ALA A 101 -4.61 3.20 11.47
CA ALA A 101 -3.80 3.53 10.30
C ALA A 101 -4.56 4.40 9.30
N ASP A 102 -3.88 5.40 8.74
CA ASP A 102 -4.37 6.18 7.59
C ASP A 102 -4.22 5.41 6.29
N ILE A 103 -3.15 4.63 6.18
CA ILE A 103 -2.82 3.81 5.01
C ILE A 103 -2.64 2.36 5.45
N VAL A 104 -3.30 1.43 4.76
CA VAL A 104 -3.14 -0.01 4.97
C VAL A 104 -2.56 -0.63 3.71
N ILE A 105 -1.45 -1.35 3.84
CA ILE A 105 -0.84 -2.13 2.75
C ILE A 105 -0.97 -3.60 3.11
N TYR A 106 -1.94 -4.27 2.47
CA TYR A 106 -2.28 -5.66 2.75
C TYR A 106 -1.55 -6.59 1.78
N THR A 107 -0.56 -7.34 2.27
CA THR A 107 0.30 -8.21 1.43
C THR A 107 0.13 -9.71 1.70
N LEU A 108 -0.90 -10.08 2.47
CA LEU A 108 -1.18 -11.48 2.77
C LEU A 108 -1.95 -12.16 1.61
N PRO A 109 -1.76 -13.47 1.41
CA PRO A 109 -2.40 -14.19 0.30
C PRO A 109 -3.89 -14.47 0.51
N GLY A 110 -4.43 -14.19 1.69
CA GLY A 110 -5.83 -14.41 2.02
C GLY A 110 -6.25 -13.60 3.24
N PRO A 111 -7.51 -13.64 3.63
CA PRO A 111 -8.04 -12.87 4.74
C PRO A 111 -7.47 -13.33 6.09
N VAL A 112 -7.30 -12.37 7.00
CA VAL A 112 -7.14 -12.62 8.43
C VAL A 112 -8.50 -12.51 9.12
N GLU A 113 -8.68 -13.17 10.24
CA GLU A 113 -9.96 -13.23 10.96
C GLU A 113 -10.54 -11.83 11.23
N GLY A 114 -9.69 -10.89 11.64
CA GLY A 114 -10.11 -9.52 11.94
C GLY A 114 -10.69 -8.73 10.75
N ILE A 115 -10.57 -9.19 9.50
CA ILE A 115 -11.23 -8.55 8.34
C ILE A 115 -12.75 -8.67 8.46
N TYR A 116 -13.25 -9.80 8.92
CA TYR A 116 -14.69 -10.06 9.06
C TYR A 116 -15.33 -9.29 10.21
N GLU A 117 -14.52 -8.72 11.10
CA GLU A 117 -14.95 -7.89 12.22
C GLU A 117 -14.96 -6.39 11.88
N LEU A 118 -14.42 -5.99 10.71
CA LEU A 118 -14.34 -4.59 10.31
C LEU A 118 -15.74 -4.02 10.08
N THR A 119 -15.93 -2.82 10.56
CA THR A 119 -17.16 -2.02 10.38
C THR A 119 -16.85 -0.73 9.62
N GLY A 120 -17.86 0.01 9.19
CA GLY A 120 -17.67 1.29 8.52
C GLY A 120 -16.78 2.27 9.30
N ASP A 121 -16.88 2.26 10.64
CA ASP A 121 -16.06 3.14 11.50
C ASP A 121 -14.57 2.83 11.45
N ASP A 122 -14.19 1.59 11.15
CA ASP A 122 -12.78 1.20 11.05
C ASP A 122 -12.12 1.77 9.78
N PHE A 123 -12.91 2.22 8.81
CA PHE A 123 -12.45 2.84 7.56
C PHE A 123 -12.40 4.37 7.61
N SER A 124 -12.77 4.97 8.73
CA SER A 124 -12.64 6.41 8.94
C SER A 124 -11.20 6.78 9.28
N THR A 125 -10.78 7.98 8.89
CA THR A 125 -9.49 8.58 9.26
C THR A 125 -9.64 10.09 9.41
N ARG A 126 -8.70 10.71 10.10
CA ARG A 126 -8.59 12.17 10.20
C ARG A 126 -7.65 12.76 9.15
N SER A 127 -7.06 11.92 8.32
CA SER A 127 -6.18 12.36 7.25
C SER A 127 -6.97 13.10 6.17
N GLY A 128 -6.40 14.18 5.63
CA GLY A 128 -7.00 14.90 4.49
C GLY A 128 -7.00 14.10 3.17
N TYR A 129 -6.40 12.92 3.16
CA TYR A 129 -6.34 12.02 2.00
C TYR A 129 -7.45 10.94 2.00
N GLY A 130 -8.24 10.83 3.07
CA GLY A 130 -9.08 9.67 3.32
C GLY A 130 -8.26 8.44 3.72
N LYS A 131 -8.92 7.36 4.14
CA LYS A 131 -8.23 6.08 4.38
C LYS A 131 -7.91 5.41 3.05
N ILE A 132 -6.66 4.95 2.90
CA ILE A 132 -6.17 4.26 1.70
C ILE A 132 -5.90 2.81 2.06
N LEU A 133 -6.45 1.87 1.29
CA LEU A 133 -6.18 0.44 1.37
C LEU A 133 -5.59 -0.05 0.05
N LEU A 134 -4.31 -0.42 0.06
CA LEU A 134 -3.63 -1.09 -1.04
C LEU A 134 -3.56 -2.59 -0.74
N GLU A 135 -4.16 -3.42 -1.60
CA GLU A 135 -4.14 -4.87 -1.46
C GLU A 135 -3.29 -5.52 -2.56
N ALA A 136 -2.31 -6.35 -2.16
CA ALA A 136 -1.40 -7.00 -3.11
C ALA A 136 -2.06 -8.13 -3.91
N ASN A 137 -2.99 -8.88 -3.28
CA ASN A 137 -3.61 -10.03 -3.93
C ASN A 137 -4.66 -9.59 -4.95
N TYR A 138 -4.34 -9.78 -6.24
CA TYR A 138 -5.23 -9.41 -7.34
C TYR A 138 -6.08 -10.57 -7.88
N LYS A 139 -5.74 -11.82 -7.53
CA LYS A 139 -6.45 -13.02 -8.01
C LYS A 139 -7.64 -13.35 -7.11
N ASP A 140 -7.40 -13.32 -5.81
CA ASP A 140 -8.37 -13.67 -4.78
C ASP A 140 -8.25 -12.67 -3.63
N PRO A 141 -8.79 -11.44 -3.81
CA PRO A 141 -8.64 -10.38 -2.81
C PRO A 141 -9.39 -10.70 -1.52
N ALA A 142 -8.75 -10.40 -0.39
CA ALA A 142 -9.33 -10.55 0.93
C ALA A 142 -10.47 -9.53 1.17
N PHE A 143 -10.36 -8.34 0.55
CA PHE A 143 -11.41 -7.32 0.58
C PHE A 143 -12.32 -7.47 -0.63
N THR A 144 -13.38 -8.25 -0.46
CA THR A 144 -14.34 -8.57 -1.55
C THR A 144 -15.16 -7.36 -1.98
N PRO A 145 -15.71 -7.34 -3.22
CA PRO A 145 -16.58 -6.27 -3.68
C PRO A 145 -17.77 -6.00 -2.75
N GLY A 146 -18.32 -7.04 -2.10
CA GLY A 146 -19.41 -6.88 -1.14
C GLY A 146 -18.99 -6.10 0.11
N ILE A 147 -17.79 -6.36 0.64
CA ILE A 147 -17.21 -5.58 1.74
C ILE A 147 -16.99 -4.14 1.30
N LEU A 148 -16.32 -3.95 0.17
CA LEU A 148 -15.93 -2.62 -0.33
C LEU A 148 -17.13 -1.72 -0.64
N SER A 149 -18.18 -2.24 -1.29
CA SER A 149 -19.37 -1.46 -1.63
C SER A 149 -20.11 -0.95 -0.40
N GLY A 150 -20.23 -1.78 0.64
CA GLY A 150 -20.85 -1.39 1.91
C GLY A 150 -20.06 -0.26 2.60
N ILE A 151 -18.73 -0.32 2.52
CA ILE A 151 -17.85 0.67 3.13
C ILE A 151 -17.88 2.00 2.37
N GLN A 152 -17.76 1.96 1.05
CA GLN A 152 -17.79 3.17 0.21
C GLN A 152 -19.09 3.95 0.33
N ALA A 153 -20.20 3.27 0.59
CA ALA A 153 -21.49 3.91 0.81
C ALA A 153 -21.52 4.80 2.07
N VAL A 154 -20.75 4.42 3.11
CA VAL A 154 -20.71 5.15 4.39
C VAL A 154 -19.45 6.01 4.56
N ASN A 155 -18.40 5.74 3.78
CA ASN A 155 -17.12 6.44 3.80
C ASN A 155 -16.68 6.81 2.38
N PRO A 156 -17.22 7.85 1.76
CA PRO A 156 -16.93 8.24 0.39
C PRO A 156 -15.44 8.61 0.16
N GLU A 157 -14.75 9.04 1.20
CA GLU A 157 -13.31 9.36 1.15
C GLU A 157 -12.40 8.13 1.16
N PHE A 158 -12.95 6.94 1.44
CA PHE A 158 -12.17 5.70 1.42
C PHE A 158 -11.73 5.33 0.01
N LYS A 159 -10.45 5.00 -0.13
CA LYS A 159 -9.83 4.64 -1.40
C LYS A 159 -9.29 3.21 -1.34
N TYR A 160 -9.83 2.35 -2.19
CA TYR A 160 -9.30 0.99 -2.39
C TYR A 160 -8.44 0.93 -3.65
N ILE A 161 -7.22 0.44 -3.50
CA ILE A 161 -6.28 0.23 -4.60
C ILE A 161 -6.12 -1.28 -4.80
N PRO A 162 -6.64 -1.85 -5.89
CA PRO A 162 -6.54 -3.28 -6.16
C PRO A 162 -5.11 -3.68 -6.54
N GLY A 163 -4.73 -4.92 -6.26
CA GLY A 163 -3.42 -5.46 -6.58
C GLY A 163 -3.08 -5.46 -8.07
N LYS A 164 -4.08 -5.46 -8.95
CA LYS A 164 -3.86 -5.25 -10.40
C LYS A 164 -3.17 -3.91 -10.68
N LYS A 165 -3.57 -2.84 -10.00
CA LYS A 165 -2.97 -1.51 -10.17
C LYS A 165 -1.51 -1.52 -9.71
N TRP A 166 -1.22 -2.11 -8.56
CA TRP A 166 0.15 -2.31 -8.11
C TRP A 166 0.97 -3.12 -9.13
N LEU A 167 0.43 -4.23 -9.66
CA LEU A 167 1.10 -5.05 -10.68
C LEU A 167 1.44 -4.25 -11.95
N LEU A 168 0.52 -3.41 -12.44
CA LEU A 168 0.79 -2.51 -13.56
C LEU A 168 1.96 -1.57 -13.26
N TYR A 169 1.96 -0.95 -12.09
CA TYR A 169 2.99 0.03 -11.73
C TYR A 169 4.36 -0.60 -11.48
N GLN A 170 4.40 -1.86 -11.02
CA GLN A 170 5.62 -2.66 -11.02
C GLN A 170 6.16 -2.86 -12.44
N ALA A 171 5.26 -3.11 -13.40
CA ALA A 171 5.65 -3.36 -14.78
C ALA A 171 6.32 -2.15 -15.43
N TYR A 172 5.97 -0.92 -15.06
CA TYR A 172 6.66 0.27 -15.55
C TYR A 172 8.15 0.24 -15.21
N THR A 173 8.47 0.05 -13.93
CA THR A 173 9.87 -0.06 -13.50
C THR A 173 10.55 -1.29 -14.08
N GLY A 174 9.85 -2.43 -14.10
CA GLY A 174 10.34 -3.68 -14.70
C GLY A 174 10.71 -3.51 -16.17
N TYR A 175 9.86 -2.85 -16.95
CA TYR A 175 10.13 -2.58 -18.36
C TYR A 175 11.45 -1.81 -18.55
N GLY A 176 11.64 -0.73 -17.78
CA GLY A 176 12.88 0.05 -17.83
C GLY A 176 14.12 -0.77 -17.46
N LEU A 177 14.02 -1.59 -16.42
CA LEU A 177 15.12 -2.44 -15.96
C LEU A 177 15.51 -3.52 -16.97
N PHE A 178 14.53 -4.13 -17.66
CA PHE A 178 14.79 -5.20 -18.62
C PHE A 178 15.20 -4.70 -20.01
N THR A 179 14.66 -3.56 -20.46
CA THR A 179 14.84 -3.07 -21.83
C THR A 179 15.84 -1.93 -21.94
N GLY A 180 16.16 -1.27 -20.83
CA GLY A 180 16.94 -0.03 -20.82
C GLY A 180 16.20 1.17 -21.44
N LYS A 181 14.89 1.06 -21.71
CA LYS A 181 14.06 2.10 -22.32
C LYS A 181 13.04 2.64 -21.33
N ALA A 182 12.64 3.90 -21.51
CA ALA A 182 11.54 4.47 -20.75
C ALA A 182 10.22 3.73 -21.08
N PRO A 183 9.38 3.41 -20.07
CA PRO A 183 8.08 2.82 -20.33
C PRO A 183 7.12 3.82 -20.97
N ASP A 184 6.30 3.35 -21.89
CA ASP A 184 5.13 4.10 -22.36
C ASP A 184 3.98 3.82 -21.37
N LEU A 185 3.80 4.73 -20.40
CA LEU A 185 2.83 4.53 -19.30
C LEU A 185 1.40 4.45 -19.83
N GLU A 186 1.07 5.23 -20.85
CA GLU A 186 -0.27 5.29 -21.43
C GLU A 186 -0.60 3.97 -22.16
N ALA A 187 0.28 3.55 -23.08
CA ALA A 187 0.10 2.29 -23.79
C ALA A 187 0.03 1.09 -22.87
N MET A 188 0.90 1.03 -21.83
CA MET A 188 0.88 -0.06 -20.86
C MET A 188 -0.41 -0.06 -20.03
N THR A 189 -0.93 1.12 -19.65
CA THR A 189 -2.20 1.23 -18.92
C THR A 189 -3.37 0.75 -19.78
N GLN A 190 -3.42 1.14 -21.05
CA GLN A 190 -4.49 0.73 -21.98
C GLN A 190 -4.53 -0.78 -22.18
N VAL A 191 -3.38 -1.42 -22.38
CA VAL A 191 -3.29 -2.89 -22.56
C VAL A 191 -3.68 -3.62 -21.29
N PHE A 192 -3.34 -3.11 -20.11
CA PHE A 192 -3.62 -3.76 -18.83
C PHE A 192 -5.08 -3.64 -18.39
N GLY A 193 -5.80 -2.62 -18.88
CA GLY A 193 -7.22 -2.38 -18.58
C GLY A 193 -8.19 -3.21 -19.43
N GLN A 194 -7.69 -3.95 -20.42
CA GLN A 194 -8.46 -4.90 -21.24
C GLN A 194 -8.52 -6.28 -20.58
#